data_76d69fb3b83c01e2cf56274c92166f92
#
_entry.id   76d69fb3b83c01e2cf56274c92166f92
#
_cell.length_a   1.000
_cell.length_b   1.000
_cell.length_c   1.000
_cell.angle_alpha   90.00
_cell.angle_beta   90.00
_cell.angle_gamma   90.00
#
_symmetry.space_group_name_H-M   'P 1'
#
loop_
_entity.id
_entity.type
_entity.pdbx_description
1 polymer ?
#
loop_
_entity_poly.entity_id
_entity_poly.type
_entity_poly.pdbx_seq_one_letter_code
_entity_poly.pdbx_strand_id
1 'polypeptide(L)'
;MKHDPPHEMIDADGNLYQIKKPLHKQPLFWTNVISFGLALILSLVTVALLLINFSLSEDGLKISGRMDRSNRAYDYKNEHPNHYFGDAAFFRNGAKIIVQSARVDTDRKMSDDATGVAVVVSVRIKNTSNRSLLVSPYDFDLYDEKDRLYILDDSTFDNNQIGTNLAPGKEIQFDLVFDGERGDKRSYIVAYEQTKWSNAKLKK
;
A
#
# COMPACT_ATOMS: atom_id res chain seq x y z
N MET A 1 59.82 8.70 -39.65
CA MET A 1 59.43 9.85 -38.85
C MET A 1 58.39 10.66 -39.62
N LYS A 2 57.13 10.73 -39.18
CA LYS A 2 56.13 11.61 -39.78
C LYS A 2 56.40 13.02 -39.25
N HIS A 3 56.81 13.91 -40.11
CA HIS A 3 56.88 15.32 -39.77
C HIS A 3 55.45 15.84 -39.52
N ASP A 4 55.16 16.25 -38.31
CA ASP A 4 53.96 17.03 -38.05
C ASP A 4 54.08 18.35 -38.84
N PRO A 5 53.02 18.78 -39.54
CA PRO A 5 53.07 20.05 -40.26
C PRO A 5 53.22 21.19 -39.24
N PRO A 6 53.88 22.27 -39.65
CA PRO A 6 54.10 23.41 -38.77
C PRO A 6 52.75 23.96 -38.27
N HIS A 7 52.66 24.20 -36.99
CA HIS A 7 51.41 24.68 -36.32
C HIS A 7 51.15 26.17 -36.57
N GLU A 8 52.06 26.85 -37.27
CA GLU A 8 52.00 28.27 -37.56
C GLU A 8 52.22 28.53 -39.06
N MET A 9 51.32 29.28 -39.66
CA MET A 9 51.47 29.79 -41.03
C MET A 9 51.53 31.34 -40.97
N ILE A 10 52.45 31.91 -41.74
CA ILE A 10 52.54 33.35 -41.96
C ILE A 10 51.89 33.65 -43.31
N ASP A 11 50.94 34.54 -43.30
CA ASP A 11 50.28 35.03 -44.50
C ASP A 11 51.18 36.05 -45.27
N ALA A 12 50.80 36.35 -46.52
CA ALA A 12 51.55 37.31 -47.38
C ALA A 12 51.65 38.67 -46.76
N ASP A 13 50.83 39.08 -45.84
CA ASP A 13 50.80 40.32 -45.12
C ASP A 13 51.56 40.30 -43.79
N GLY A 14 52.22 39.14 -43.47
CA GLY A 14 53.03 38.97 -42.26
C GLY A 14 52.26 38.59 -40.99
N ASN A 15 50.98 38.25 -41.08
CA ASN A 15 50.19 37.83 -39.93
C ASN A 15 50.40 36.36 -39.60
N LEU A 16 50.59 36.04 -38.32
CA LEU A 16 50.76 34.68 -37.82
C LEU A 16 49.38 34.05 -37.58
N TYR A 17 49.09 32.98 -38.33
CA TYR A 17 47.90 32.15 -38.12
C TYR A 17 48.27 30.85 -37.43
N GLN A 18 47.69 30.57 -36.30
CA GLN A 18 47.78 29.25 -35.66
C GLN A 18 46.74 28.32 -36.25
N ILE A 19 47.18 27.23 -36.85
CA ILE A 19 46.30 26.17 -37.34
C ILE A 19 45.79 25.38 -36.15
N LYS A 20 44.52 25.66 -35.76
CA LYS A 20 43.89 24.88 -34.70
C LYS A 20 43.72 23.42 -35.14
N LYS A 21 44.18 22.47 -34.31
CA LYS A 21 43.95 21.03 -34.55
C LYS A 21 42.45 20.78 -34.69
N PRO A 22 42.05 19.99 -35.67
CA PRO A 22 40.65 19.63 -35.85
C PRO A 22 40.07 19.03 -34.53
N LEU A 23 38.84 19.37 -34.20
CA LEU A 23 38.17 19.05 -32.93
C LEU A 23 38.32 17.60 -32.48
N HIS A 24 38.22 16.66 -33.45
CA HIS A 24 38.34 15.21 -33.16
C HIS A 24 39.79 14.77 -32.78
N LYS A 25 40.81 15.57 -32.99
CA LYS A 25 42.20 15.32 -32.56
C LYS A 25 42.56 15.99 -31.24
N GLN A 26 41.60 16.69 -30.61
CA GLN A 26 41.78 17.30 -29.30
C GLN A 26 41.39 16.32 -28.20
N PRO A 27 42.26 16.05 -27.22
CA PRO A 27 41.93 15.11 -26.12
C PRO A 27 40.68 15.54 -25.31
N LEU A 28 40.48 16.87 -25.18
CA LEU A 28 39.29 17.41 -24.50
C LEU A 28 37.96 17.07 -25.20
N PHE A 29 37.99 16.94 -26.53
CA PHE A 29 36.79 16.53 -27.28
C PHE A 29 36.35 15.11 -26.88
N TRP A 30 37.29 14.19 -26.83
CA TRP A 30 36.99 12.78 -26.49
C TRP A 30 36.58 12.60 -25.03
N THR A 31 37.18 13.36 -24.10
CA THR A 31 36.75 13.36 -22.69
C THR A 31 35.32 13.85 -22.54
N ASN A 32 34.93 14.90 -23.26
CA ASN A 32 33.54 15.40 -23.23
C ASN A 32 32.58 14.42 -23.87
N VAL A 33 32.92 13.79 -24.98
CA VAL A 33 32.06 12.76 -25.62
C VAL A 33 31.86 11.56 -24.71
N ILE A 34 32.92 11.06 -24.08
CA ILE A 34 32.84 9.93 -23.14
C ILE A 34 32.01 10.31 -21.91
N SER A 35 32.23 11.49 -21.33
CA SER A 35 31.48 11.97 -20.16
C SER A 35 29.99 12.12 -20.47
N PHE A 36 29.66 12.66 -21.64
CA PHE A 36 28.27 12.81 -22.07
C PHE A 36 27.60 11.43 -22.32
N GLY A 37 28.32 10.50 -22.95
CA GLY A 37 27.86 9.14 -23.14
C GLY A 37 27.61 8.40 -21.83
N LEU A 38 28.52 8.58 -20.86
CA LEU A 38 28.37 7.97 -19.53
C LEU A 38 27.17 8.57 -18.76
N ALA A 39 26.99 9.90 -18.81
CA ALA A 39 25.86 10.57 -18.19
C ALA A 39 24.53 10.11 -18.78
N LEU A 40 24.48 9.89 -20.08
CA LEU A 40 23.27 9.42 -20.77
C LEU A 40 22.92 7.99 -20.37
N ILE A 41 23.92 7.09 -20.26
CA ILE A 41 23.73 5.73 -19.79
C ILE A 41 23.26 5.71 -18.33
N LEU A 42 23.86 6.52 -17.45
CA LEU A 42 23.42 6.63 -16.05
C LEU A 42 21.98 7.13 -15.94
N SER A 43 21.61 8.12 -16.76
CA SER A 43 20.24 8.64 -16.82
C SER A 43 19.25 7.55 -17.22
N LEU A 44 19.55 6.76 -18.25
CA LEU A 44 18.68 5.64 -18.68
C LEU A 44 18.54 4.57 -17.61
N VAL A 45 19.65 4.22 -16.93
CA VAL A 45 19.62 3.25 -15.81
C VAL A 45 18.76 3.78 -14.67
N THR A 46 18.88 5.07 -14.33
CA THR A 46 18.08 5.68 -13.27
C THR A 46 16.60 5.66 -13.61
N VAL A 47 16.23 6.01 -14.85
CA VAL A 47 14.85 5.94 -15.33
C VAL A 47 14.33 4.50 -15.30
N ALA A 48 15.11 3.54 -15.74
CA ALA A 48 14.74 2.13 -15.70
C ALA A 48 14.51 1.64 -14.25
N LEU A 49 15.39 2.02 -13.31
CA LEU A 49 15.23 1.68 -11.90
C LEU A 49 14.00 2.36 -11.29
N LEU A 50 13.70 3.60 -11.66
CA LEU A 50 12.49 4.29 -11.24
C LEU A 50 11.23 3.61 -11.79
N LEU A 51 11.23 3.18 -13.04
CA LEU A 51 10.11 2.45 -13.65
C LEU A 51 9.92 1.07 -13.00
N ILE A 52 11.01 0.35 -12.69
CA ILE A 52 10.95 -0.92 -11.97
C ILE A 52 10.42 -0.72 -10.56
N ASN A 53 10.91 0.29 -9.83
CA ASN A 53 10.40 0.60 -8.49
C ASN A 53 8.94 1.07 -8.54
N PHE A 54 8.52 1.82 -9.56
CA PHE A 54 7.13 2.22 -9.74
C PHE A 54 6.25 1.02 -10.08
N SER A 55 6.70 0.11 -10.95
CA SER A 55 6.00 -1.13 -11.29
C SER A 55 5.91 -2.09 -10.09
N LEU A 56 6.99 -2.24 -9.32
CA LEU A 56 6.99 -3.00 -8.06
C LEU A 56 6.16 -2.31 -6.97
N SER A 57 6.10 -0.98 -6.98
CA SER A 57 5.24 -0.18 -6.10
C SER A 57 3.77 -0.26 -6.52
N GLU A 58 3.44 -0.33 -7.81
CA GLU A 58 2.05 -0.60 -8.25
C GLU A 58 1.60 -2.02 -7.94
N ASP A 59 2.48 -3.02 -8.03
CA ASP A 59 2.19 -4.38 -7.59
C ASP A 59 2.26 -4.52 -6.05
N GLY A 60 3.04 -3.66 -5.37
CA GLY A 60 3.08 -3.55 -3.91
C GLY A 60 2.03 -2.57 -3.36
N LEU A 61 1.58 -1.61 -4.16
CA LEU A 61 0.44 -0.70 -3.94
C LEU A 61 -0.86 -1.18 -4.62
N LYS A 62 -0.93 -2.40 -5.04
CA LYS A 62 -2.10 -3.21 -4.75
C LYS A 62 -2.12 -3.50 -3.23
N ILE A 63 -1.99 -2.46 -2.45
CA ILE A 63 -2.80 -2.23 -1.28
C ILE A 63 -4.21 -2.36 -1.83
N SER A 64 -4.61 -3.61 -1.88
CA SER A 64 -5.91 -4.09 -2.27
C SER A 64 -6.98 -3.63 -1.27
N GLY A 65 -6.85 -2.43 -0.77
CA GLY A 65 -7.75 -1.87 0.20
C GLY A 65 -8.82 -0.96 -0.38
N ARG A 66 -8.65 -0.44 -1.58
CA ARG A 66 -9.57 0.62 -2.02
C ARG A 66 -10.27 0.41 -3.36
N MET A 67 -9.74 -0.43 -4.24
CA MET A 67 -10.41 -0.69 -5.54
C MET A 67 -11.24 -1.96 -5.59
N ASP A 68 -11.05 -2.88 -4.66
CA ASP A 68 -11.76 -4.17 -4.65
C ASP A 68 -12.98 -4.20 -3.70
N ARG A 69 -13.24 -3.08 -2.98
CA ARG A 69 -14.38 -2.99 -2.06
C ARG A 69 -15.75 -3.14 -2.77
N SER A 70 -15.87 -2.65 -4.00
CA SER A 70 -17.13 -2.82 -4.74
C SER A 70 -17.35 -4.26 -5.22
N ASN A 71 -16.27 -4.98 -5.53
CA ASN A 71 -16.34 -6.38 -5.91
C ASN A 71 -16.52 -7.30 -4.69
N ARG A 72 -15.92 -6.97 -3.54
CA ARG A 72 -16.14 -7.69 -2.28
C ARG A 72 -17.59 -7.63 -1.80
N ALA A 73 -18.26 -6.49 -2.00
CA ALA A 73 -19.68 -6.36 -1.66
C ALA A 73 -20.58 -7.29 -2.48
N TYR A 74 -20.16 -7.72 -3.67
CA TYR A 74 -20.89 -8.67 -4.51
C TYR A 74 -20.63 -10.13 -4.11
N ASP A 75 -19.39 -10.49 -3.77
CA ASP A 75 -19.03 -11.84 -3.31
C ASP A 75 -19.59 -12.14 -1.92
N TYR A 76 -19.89 -11.10 -1.18
CA TYR A 76 -20.46 -11.16 0.16
C TYR A 76 -21.79 -11.93 0.23
N LYS A 77 -22.59 -11.96 -0.81
CA LYS A 77 -23.94 -12.62 -0.84
C LYS A 77 -23.90 -14.14 -1.04
N ASN A 78 -22.77 -14.69 -1.45
CA ASN A 78 -22.66 -16.09 -1.83
C ASN A 78 -21.94 -16.94 -0.77
N GLU A 79 -22.71 -17.80 -0.10
CA GLU A 79 -22.31 -19.03 0.61
C GLU A 79 -21.11 -18.99 1.58
N HIS A 80 -20.95 -17.93 2.37
CA HIS A 80 -19.88 -17.88 3.36
C HIS A 80 -20.34 -18.41 4.73
N PRO A 81 -19.44 -19.04 5.50
CA PRO A 81 -19.78 -19.48 6.84
C PRO A 81 -20.17 -18.30 7.72
N ASN A 82 -21.34 -18.42 8.33
CA ASN A 82 -21.89 -17.41 9.23
C ASN A 82 -21.60 -17.80 10.68
N HIS A 83 -21.03 -16.87 11.43
CA HIS A 83 -20.73 -16.99 12.84
C HIS A 83 -21.55 -15.98 13.65
N TYR A 84 -21.75 -16.28 14.93
CA TYR A 84 -22.21 -15.27 15.87
C TYR A 84 -21.02 -14.49 16.43
N PHE A 85 -21.26 -13.26 16.89
CA PHE A 85 -20.25 -12.58 17.68
C PHE A 85 -19.86 -13.45 18.88
N GLY A 86 -18.54 -13.57 19.10
CA GLY A 86 -17.96 -14.46 20.08
C GLY A 86 -17.49 -15.82 19.53
N ASP A 87 -18.00 -16.25 18.38
CA ASP A 87 -17.56 -17.48 17.74
C ASP A 87 -16.19 -17.30 17.09
N ALA A 88 -15.41 -18.38 17.11
CA ALA A 88 -14.09 -18.42 16.49
C ALA A 88 -14.18 -18.97 15.06
N ALA A 89 -13.58 -18.27 14.11
CA ALA A 89 -13.29 -18.77 12.77
C ALA A 89 -11.81 -19.10 12.61
N PHE A 90 -11.50 -20.13 11.83
CA PHE A 90 -10.14 -20.59 11.57
C PHE A 90 -9.83 -20.49 10.09
N PHE A 91 -8.70 -19.89 9.76
CA PHE A 91 -8.28 -19.61 8.41
C PHE A 91 -7.06 -20.44 8.00
N ARG A 92 -6.91 -20.69 6.70
CA ARG A 92 -5.80 -21.50 6.16
C ARG A 92 -4.41 -20.90 6.42
N ASN A 93 -4.32 -19.57 6.57
CA ASN A 93 -3.09 -18.86 6.91
C ASN A 93 -2.69 -19.01 8.39
N GLY A 94 -3.49 -19.74 9.20
CA GLY A 94 -3.28 -19.95 10.61
C GLY A 94 -3.87 -18.88 11.51
N ALA A 95 -4.65 -17.95 10.97
CA ALA A 95 -5.39 -16.99 11.79
C ALA A 95 -6.58 -17.70 12.46
N LYS A 96 -6.72 -17.51 13.78
CA LYS A 96 -7.94 -17.73 14.52
C LYS A 96 -8.52 -16.37 14.87
N ILE A 97 -9.68 -16.04 14.32
CA ILE A 97 -10.32 -14.73 14.47
C ILE A 97 -11.61 -14.88 15.25
N ILE A 98 -11.83 -13.98 16.20
CA ILE A 98 -13.08 -13.84 16.97
C ILE A 98 -13.50 -12.38 16.88
N VAL A 99 -14.62 -12.12 16.26
CA VAL A 99 -15.28 -10.82 16.37
C VAL A 99 -16.15 -10.86 17.62
N GLN A 100 -15.80 -10.07 18.61
CA GLN A 100 -16.47 -10.12 19.92
C GLN A 100 -17.77 -9.33 19.91
N SER A 101 -17.77 -8.14 19.30
CA SER A 101 -18.92 -7.25 19.24
C SER A 101 -18.79 -6.22 18.13
N ALA A 102 -19.91 -5.69 17.68
CA ALA A 102 -20.01 -4.46 16.92
C ALA A 102 -21.09 -3.59 17.54
N ARG A 103 -20.77 -2.37 17.95
CA ARG A 103 -21.68 -1.47 18.67
C ARG A 103 -21.41 -0.01 18.38
N VAL A 104 -22.44 0.80 18.44
CA VAL A 104 -22.30 2.27 18.44
C VAL A 104 -21.64 2.70 19.75
N ASP A 105 -20.66 3.58 19.64
CA ASP A 105 -19.99 4.24 20.77
C ASP A 105 -19.97 5.75 20.49
N THR A 106 -20.87 6.47 21.14
CA THR A 106 -21.03 7.92 20.96
C THR A 106 -19.91 8.73 21.60
N ASP A 107 -19.17 8.12 22.51
CA ASP A 107 -18.11 8.80 23.26
C ASP A 107 -16.73 8.60 22.60
N ARG A 108 -16.67 7.69 21.63
CA ARG A 108 -15.44 7.41 20.89
C ARG A 108 -15.12 8.57 19.96
N LYS A 109 -13.91 9.13 20.13
CA LYS A 109 -13.39 10.15 19.23
C LYS A 109 -13.07 9.50 17.88
N MET A 110 -13.51 10.16 16.82
CA MET A 110 -13.25 9.78 15.43
C MET A 110 -12.30 10.80 14.78
N SER A 111 -11.85 10.52 13.56
CA SER A 111 -11.09 11.46 12.75
C SER A 111 -11.92 12.71 12.40
N ASP A 112 -11.24 13.80 12.02
CA ASP A 112 -11.89 15.10 11.78
C ASP A 112 -12.76 15.09 10.50
N ASP A 113 -12.59 14.13 9.61
CA ASP A 113 -13.38 13.95 8.39
C ASP A 113 -14.57 13.00 8.55
N ALA A 114 -14.74 12.40 9.73
CA ALA A 114 -15.89 11.56 10.04
C ALA A 114 -17.17 12.39 10.15
N THR A 115 -18.26 11.88 9.58
CA THR A 115 -19.54 12.60 9.52
C THR A 115 -20.63 12.01 10.40
N GLY A 116 -20.42 10.78 10.88
CA GLY A 116 -21.44 10.01 11.59
C GLY A 116 -21.18 9.83 13.07
N VAL A 117 -21.25 8.56 13.50
CA VAL A 117 -20.97 8.11 14.86
C VAL A 117 -20.04 6.88 14.78
N ALA A 118 -19.17 6.73 15.77
CA ALA A 118 -18.31 5.58 15.82
C ALA A 118 -19.11 4.29 15.99
N VAL A 119 -18.88 3.33 15.09
CA VAL A 119 -19.25 1.93 15.29
C VAL A 119 -17.98 1.18 15.62
N VAL A 120 -17.85 0.73 16.84
CA VAL A 120 -16.66 0.04 17.34
C VAL A 120 -16.86 -1.45 17.21
N VAL A 121 -15.93 -2.10 16.48
CA VAL A 121 -15.87 -3.55 16.33
C VAL A 121 -14.66 -4.08 17.10
N SER A 122 -14.91 -4.88 18.12
CA SER A 122 -13.85 -5.52 18.92
C SER A 122 -13.45 -6.84 18.29
N VAL A 123 -12.18 -6.97 17.94
CA VAL A 123 -11.61 -8.15 17.26
C VAL A 123 -10.47 -8.71 18.06
N ARG A 124 -10.42 -10.04 18.12
CA ARG A 124 -9.30 -10.81 18.69
C ARG A 124 -8.74 -11.75 17.63
N ILE A 125 -7.44 -11.70 17.42
CA ILE A 125 -6.73 -12.54 16.45
C ILE A 125 -5.61 -13.29 17.15
N LYS A 126 -5.57 -14.61 16.97
CA LYS A 126 -4.48 -15.46 17.42
C LYS A 126 -3.81 -16.13 16.22
N ASN A 127 -2.49 -16.04 16.17
CA ASN A 127 -1.71 -16.80 15.20
C ASN A 127 -1.51 -18.24 15.71
N THR A 128 -2.16 -19.21 15.06
CA THR A 128 -2.04 -20.62 15.37
C THR A 128 -1.04 -21.35 14.48
N SER A 129 -0.42 -20.62 13.52
CA SER A 129 0.61 -21.16 12.64
C SER A 129 2.01 -21.09 13.25
N ASN A 130 2.97 -21.70 12.58
CA ASN A 130 4.40 -21.63 12.92
C ASN A 130 5.15 -20.51 12.19
N ARG A 131 4.44 -19.63 11.48
CA ARG A 131 5.00 -18.49 10.75
C ARG A 131 4.39 -17.19 11.26
N SER A 132 5.05 -16.06 10.98
CA SER A 132 4.48 -14.75 11.25
C SER A 132 3.21 -14.53 10.42
N LEU A 133 2.17 -14.00 11.05
CA LEU A 133 0.87 -13.71 10.44
C LEU A 133 0.76 -12.20 10.24
N LEU A 134 0.54 -11.78 9.01
CA LEU A 134 0.22 -10.38 8.72
C LEU A 134 -1.24 -10.12 9.13
N VAL A 135 -1.44 -9.07 9.90
CA VAL A 135 -2.77 -8.61 10.37
C VAL A 135 -2.97 -7.18 9.90
N SER A 136 -4.05 -6.94 9.18
CA SER A 136 -4.42 -5.61 8.70
C SER A 136 -5.86 -5.27 9.10
N PRO A 137 -6.10 -4.10 9.71
CA PRO A 137 -7.45 -3.60 9.95
C PRO A 137 -8.28 -3.45 8.67
N TYR A 138 -7.62 -3.18 7.55
CA TYR A 138 -8.27 -3.03 6.24
C TYR A 138 -8.85 -4.32 5.66
N ASP A 139 -8.50 -5.47 6.25
CA ASP A 139 -9.05 -6.77 5.83
C ASP A 139 -10.46 -7.00 6.37
N PHE A 140 -10.94 -6.12 7.25
CA PHE A 140 -12.28 -6.18 7.83
C PHE A 140 -13.21 -5.19 7.18
N ASP A 141 -14.41 -5.66 6.85
CA ASP A 141 -15.50 -4.83 6.36
C ASP A 141 -16.65 -4.87 7.37
N LEU A 142 -17.35 -3.74 7.53
CA LEU A 142 -18.55 -3.63 8.35
C LEU A 142 -19.74 -3.29 7.46
N TYR A 143 -20.82 -4.06 7.61
CA TYR A 143 -22.08 -3.85 6.92
C TYR A 143 -23.23 -3.76 7.92
N ASP A 144 -24.31 -3.09 7.52
CA ASP A 144 -25.59 -3.18 8.22
C ASP A 144 -26.49 -4.29 7.61
N GLU A 145 -27.69 -4.43 8.18
CA GLU A 145 -28.71 -5.37 7.73
C GLU A 145 -29.25 -5.10 6.30
N LYS A 146 -28.97 -3.92 5.75
CA LYS A 146 -29.33 -3.50 4.39
C LYS A 146 -28.15 -3.61 3.42
N ASP A 147 -27.10 -4.31 3.81
CA ASP A 147 -25.87 -4.48 3.03
C ASP A 147 -25.13 -3.16 2.72
N ARG A 148 -25.30 -2.09 3.54
CA ARG A 148 -24.54 -0.86 3.38
C ARG A 148 -23.18 -1.02 4.03
N LEU A 149 -22.12 -0.73 3.27
CA LEU A 149 -20.75 -0.76 3.73
C LEU A 149 -20.41 0.52 4.50
N TYR A 150 -19.82 0.39 5.67
CA TYR A 150 -19.26 1.49 6.46
C TYR A 150 -17.77 1.64 6.22
N ILE A 151 -17.29 2.88 6.26
CA ILE A 151 -15.89 3.20 6.03
C ILE A 151 -15.12 3.06 7.34
N LEU A 152 -13.97 2.40 7.27
CA LEU A 152 -13.03 2.34 8.39
C LEU A 152 -12.48 3.74 8.66
N ASP A 153 -12.64 4.22 9.89
CA ASP A 153 -12.16 5.52 10.33
C ASP A 153 -10.68 5.47 10.72
N ASP A 154 -9.94 6.52 10.42
CA ASP A 154 -8.51 6.60 10.65
C ASP A 154 -8.14 6.56 12.15
N SER A 155 -9.06 6.91 13.06
CA SER A 155 -8.87 6.75 14.51
C SER A 155 -8.66 5.30 14.96
N THR A 156 -8.96 4.32 14.10
CA THR A 156 -8.57 2.91 14.28
C THR A 156 -7.06 2.77 14.51
N PHE A 157 -6.27 3.61 13.87
CA PHE A 157 -4.80 3.55 13.88
C PHE A 157 -4.15 4.39 14.99
N ASP A 158 -4.91 5.22 15.69
CA ASP A 158 -4.43 6.02 16.82
C ASP A 158 -3.95 5.12 17.98
N ASN A 159 -4.45 3.89 18.03
CA ASN A 159 -4.01 2.87 18.96
C ASN A 159 -2.82 2.11 18.36
N ASN A 160 -1.59 2.51 18.68
CA ASN A 160 -0.32 1.86 18.27
C ASN A 160 -0.20 0.36 18.62
N GLN A 161 -1.29 -0.30 19.01
CA GLN A 161 -1.34 -1.71 19.40
C GLN A 161 -1.58 -2.67 18.23
N ILE A 162 -1.94 -2.16 17.05
CA ILE A 162 -2.17 -3.00 15.87
C ILE A 162 -0.81 -3.31 15.23
N GLY A 163 -0.19 -4.38 15.72
CA GLY A 163 1.03 -4.90 15.11
C GLY A 163 0.72 -5.49 13.74
N THR A 164 1.47 -5.08 12.73
CA THR A 164 1.34 -5.60 11.37
C THR A 164 1.76 -7.06 11.24
N ASN A 165 2.62 -7.56 12.16
CA ASN A 165 3.14 -8.93 12.15
C ASN A 165 2.97 -9.59 13.51
N LEU A 166 2.06 -10.56 13.56
CA LEU A 166 1.81 -11.36 14.76
C LEU A 166 2.67 -12.62 14.74
N ALA A 167 3.59 -12.74 15.70
CA ALA A 167 4.48 -13.90 15.81
C ALA A 167 3.69 -15.20 16.10
N PRO A 168 4.27 -16.38 15.81
CA PRO A 168 3.66 -17.67 16.10
C PRO A 168 3.18 -17.79 17.55
N GLY A 169 1.96 -18.30 17.74
CA GLY A 169 1.32 -18.51 19.03
C GLY A 169 0.85 -17.24 19.75
N LYS A 170 1.16 -16.06 19.24
CA LYS A 170 0.75 -14.77 19.83
C LYS A 170 -0.70 -14.44 19.49
N GLU A 171 -1.28 -13.60 20.34
CA GLU A 171 -2.65 -13.10 20.22
C GLU A 171 -2.65 -11.59 20.39
N ILE A 172 -3.52 -10.91 19.63
CA ILE A 172 -3.77 -9.48 19.72
C ILE A 172 -5.27 -9.24 19.80
N GLN A 173 -5.66 -8.23 20.56
CA GLN A 173 -7.02 -7.71 20.59
C GLN A 173 -6.97 -6.21 20.30
N PHE A 174 -7.87 -5.75 19.45
CA PHE A 174 -7.97 -4.34 19.05
C PHE A 174 -9.39 -3.99 18.65
N ASP A 175 -9.66 -2.71 18.61
CA ASP A 175 -10.92 -2.15 18.17
C ASP A 175 -10.74 -1.53 16.79
N LEU A 176 -11.65 -1.86 15.88
CA LEU A 176 -11.83 -1.18 14.61
C LEU A 176 -12.92 -0.13 14.79
N VAL A 177 -12.69 1.05 14.30
CA VAL A 177 -13.66 2.16 14.34
C VAL A 177 -14.14 2.39 12.91
N PHE A 178 -15.45 2.41 12.74
CA PHE A 178 -16.08 2.68 11.45
C PHE A 178 -16.97 3.92 11.56
N ASP A 179 -17.01 4.72 10.49
CA ASP A 179 -17.91 5.88 10.40
C ASP A 179 -19.33 5.40 10.10
N GLY A 180 -20.17 5.34 11.12
CA GLY A 180 -21.54 4.85 11.08
C GLY A 180 -22.57 5.97 11.06
N GLU A 181 -23.80 5.63 10.70
CA GLU A 181 -24.90 6.59 10.72
C GLU A 181 -25.48 6.78 12.13
N ARG A 182 -25.86 8.01 12.45
CA ARG A 182 -26.53 8.35 13.72
C ARG A 182 -27.90 7.68 13.80
N GLY A 183 -28.21 7.14 14.96
CA GLY A 183 -29.60 6.95 15.38
C GLY A 183 -30.17 5.56 15.26
N ASP A 184 -29.41 4.42 15.41
CA ASP A 184 -30.12 3.16 15.49
C ASP A 184 -29.43 1.99 16.18
N LYS A 185 -30.25 1.18 16.85
CA LYS A 185 -29.96 -0.20 17.21
C LYS A 185 -29.95 -1.05 15.95
N ARG A 186 -28.86 -1.06 15.22
CA ARG A 186 -28.71 -1.83 13.99
C ARG A 186 -28.04 -3.15 14.26
N SER A 187 -28.43 -4.15 13.50
CA SER A 187 -27.66 -5.36 13.40
C SER A 187 -26.47 -5.11 12.47
N TYR A 188 -25.28 -5.38 12.95
CA TYR A 188 -24.06 -5.25 12.19
C TYR A 188 -23.57 -6.62 11.74
N ILE A 189 -22.93 -6.62 10.59
CA ILE A 189 -22.29 -7.79 10.00
C ILE A 189 -20.84 -7.41 9.75
N VAL A 190 -19.93 -8.09 10.41
CA VAL A 190 -18.48 -7.94 10.20
C VAL A 190 -18.02 -9.05 9.27
N ALA A 191 -17.31 -8.70 8.22
CA ALA A 191 -16.74 -9.64 7.27
C ALA A 191 -15.22 -9.59 7.31
N TYR A 192 -14.59 -10.75 7.16
CA TYR A 192 -13.16 -10.94 6.93
C TYR A 192 -13.00 -12.05 5.90
N GLU A 193 -12.35 -11.76 4.78
CA GLU A 193 -12.34 -12.67 3.61
C GLU A 193 -13.77 -13.13 3.25
N GLN A 194 -14.01 -14.42 3.35
CA GLN A 194 -15.29 -15.06 3.02
C GLN A 194 -16.14 -15.41 4.25
N THR A 195 -15.75 -14.95 5.43
CA THR A 195 -16.39 -15.29 6.70
C THR A 195 -17.09 -14.08 7.29
N LYS A 196 -18.25 -14.31 7.93
CA LYS A 196 -19.09 -13.26 8.52
C LYS A 196 -19.38 -13.54 9.98
N TRP A 197 -19.48 -12.48 10.75
CA TRP A 197 -19.99 -12.48 12.11
C TRP A 197 -21.16 -11.50 12.25
N SER A 198 -22.17 -11.90 13.00
CA SER A 198 -23.29 -11.01 13.29
C SER A 198 -23.91 -11.31 14.66
N ASN A 199 -24.71 -10.38 15.18
CA ASN A 199 -25.47 -10.56 16.42
C ASN A 199 -26.84 -11.22 16.19
N ALA A 200 -27.26 -11.45 14.95
CA ALA A 200 -28.53 -12.05 14.60
C ALA A 200 -28.32 -13.22 13.61
N LYS A 201 -29.25 -14.20 13.63
CA LYS A 201 -29.30 -15.21 12.58
C LYS A 201 -29.49 -14.51 11.24
N LEU A 202 -28.45 -14.53 10.42
CA LEU A 202 -28.59 -14.08 9.04
C LEU A 202 -29.60 -15.01 8.36
N LYS A 203 -30.66 -14.42 7.83
CA LYS A 203 -31.63 -15.19 7.04
C LYS A 203 -30.89 -15.76 5.82
N LYS A 204 -31.05 -17.07 5.65
CA LYS A 204 -30.57 -17.79 4.45
C LYS A 204 -31.27 -17.27 3.21
#